data_d78c0ba5c5817b125b91a655eec2744d
#
_entry.id   d78c0ba5c5817b125b91a655eec2744d
#
_cell.length_a   1.000
_cell.length_b   1.000
_cell.length_c   1.000
_cell.angle_alpha   90.00
_cell.angle_beta   90.00
_cell.angle_gamma   90.00
#
_symmetry.space_group_name_H-M   'P 1'
#
loop_
_entity.id
_entity.type
_entity.pdbx_description
1 polymer ?
#
loop_
_entity_poly.entity_id
_entity_poly.type
_entity_poly.pdbx_seq_one_letter_code
_entity_poly.pdbx_strand_id
1 'polypeptide(L)'
;SKDLETFANPNPGRDFVIRIEVPEFTCLCPKTGQPDFASFRIEYIPEQRCVELKSLKLYMWSFREEGAFHEAVTNRILDDLVAVTSPRFMRVSGKFNVRGGIYTDVIVEHQAEGWEPTDLVRLP
;
A
#
# COMPACT_ATOMS: atom_id res chain seq x y z
N SER A 1 -5.16 -10.26 10.46
CA SER A 1 -6.51 -9.97 9.97
C SER A 1 -6.46 -9.09 8.73
N LYS A 2 -7.23 -9.45 7.73
CA LYS A 2 -7.35 -8.66 6.50
C LYS A 2 -8.47 -7.62 6.57
N ASP A 3 -9.07 -7.41 7.73
CA ASP A 3 -10.16 -6.46 7.91
C ASP A 3 -9.60 -5.05 8.08
N LEU A 4 -9.78 -4.23 7.05
CA LEU A 4 -9.34 -2.83 7.08
C LEU A 4 -10.48 -1.94 7.55
N GLU A 5 -10.19 -1.06 8.50
CA GLU A 5 -11.13 -0.08 9.03
C GLU A 5 -10.77 1.30 8.50
N THR A 6 -11.75 2.17 8.46
CA THR A 6 -11.58 3.54 7.99
C THR A 6 -12.26 4.50 8.94
N PHE A 7 -11.89 5.78 8.82
CA PHE A 7 -12.55 6.87 9.54
C PHE A 7 -12.80 8.02 8.57
N ALA A 8 -13.69 8.93 8.93
CA ALA A 8 -14.07 10.03 8.05
C ALA A 8 -12.88 10.97 7.81
N ASN A 9 -12.69 11.38 6.55
CA ASN A 9 -11.69 12.38 6.20
C ASN A 9 -12.02 13.69 6.93
N PRO A 10 -11.11 14.23 7.76
CA PRO A 10 -11.38 15.46 8.51
C PRO A 10 -11.42 16.71 7.66
N ASN A 11 -10.94 16.64 6.40
CA ASN A 11 -10.90 17.81 5.54
C ASN A 11 -11.08 17.44 4.07
N PRO A 12 -12.30 17.01 3.67
CA PRO A 12 -12.52 16.59 2.28
C PRO A 12 -12.53 17.75 1.28
N GLY A 13 -12.50 18.99 1.78
CA GLY A 13 -12.50 20.19 0.93
C GLY A 13 -11.17 20.53 0.30
N ARG A 14 -10.12 19.80 0.59
CA ARG A 14 -8.80 20.01 -0.01
C ARG A 14 -8.10 18.71 -0.29
N ASP A 15 -7.17 18.75 -1.24
CA ASP A 15 -6.23 17.65 -1.44
C ASP A 15 -5.10 17.76 -0.40
N PHE A 16 -4.78 16.65 0.22
CA PHE A 16 -3.57 16.52 1.04
C PHE A 16 -3.09 15.08 0.92
N VAL A 17 -1.79 14.87 1.07
CA VAL A 17 -1.18 13.55 0.95
C VAL A 17 -0.97 12.96 2.33
N ILE A 18 -1.42 11.73 2.50
CA ILE A 18 -1.05 10.89 3.64
C ILE A 18 0.02 9.92 3.15
N ARG A 19 1.17 9.92 3.81
CA ARG A 19 2.27 9.03 3.47
C ARG A 19 2.55 8.11 4.64
N ILE A 20 2.45 6.81 4.40
CA ILE A 20 2.64 5.78 5.41
C ILE A 20 3.82 4.93 5.01
N GLU A 21 4.79 4.78 5.93
CA GLU A 21 5.93 3.90 5.74
C GLU A 21 5.70 2.63 6.53
N VAL A 22 5.91 1.48 5.88
CA VAL A 22 5.83 0.17 6.52
C VAL A 22 7.20 -0.49 6.33
N PRO A 23 8.14 -0.24 7.26
CA PRO A 23 9.53 -0.68 7.06
C PRO A 23 9.74 -2.18 7.25
N GLU A 24 8.81 -2.86 7.90
CA GLU A 24 8.95 -4.29 8.18
C GLU A 24 7.76 -5.06 7.63
N PHE A 25 7.91 -5.57 6.43
CA PHE A 25 6.89 -6.41 5.79
C PHE A 25 7.49 -7.77 5.48
N THR A 26 6.71 -8.82 5.68
CA THR A 26 7.14 -10.19 5.40
C THR A 26 6.04 -10.95 4.67
N CYS A 27 6.42 -11.68 3.64
CA CYS A 27 5.59 -12.70 3.01
C CYS A 27 6.48 -13.88 2.67
N LEU A 28 5.93 -14.95 2.12
CA LEU A 28 6.71 -16.13 1.76
C LEU A 28 6.90 -16.21 0.25
N CYS A 29 8.08 -16.65 -0.17
CA CYS A 29 8.34 -16.96 -1.56
C CYS A 29 7.52 -18.19 -1.97
N PRO A 30 6.67 -18.10 -3.02
CA PRO A 30 5.85 -19.24 -3.43
C PRO A 30 6.66 -20.43 -3.93
N LYS A 31 7.89 -20.21 -4.35
CA LYS A 31 8.77 -21.27 -4.87
C LYS A 31 9.53 -21.99 -3.77
N THR A 32 10.06 -21.26 -2.80
CA THR A 32 10.97 -21.83 -1.79
C THR A 32 10.34 -21.94 -0.41
N GLY A 33 9.24 -21.22 -0.14
CA GLY A 33 8.65 -21.12 1.18
C GLY A 33 9.45 -20.29 2.16
N GLN A 34 10.56 -19.68 1.71
CA GLN A 34 11.38 -18.82 2.56
C GLN A 34 10.76 -17.43 2.68
N PRO A 35 11.02 -16.72 3.79
CA PRO A 35 10.49 -15.39 3.96
C PRO A 35 11.13 -14.38 3.03
N ASP A 36 10.31 -13.53 2.44
CA ASP A 36 10.73 -12.34 1.72
C ASP A 36 10.44 -11.13 2.59
N PHE A 37 11.39 -10.21 2.65
CA PHE A 37 11.28 -8.99 3.45
C PHE A 37 11.22 -7.78 2.54
N ALA A 38 10.39 -6.81 2.92
CA ALA A 38 10.23 -5.61 2.13
C ALA A 38 9.91 -4.42 3.03
N SER A 39 10.08 -3.23 2.48
CA SER A 39 9.49 -2.03 3.02
C SER A 39 8.46 -1.52 2.02
N PHE A 40 7.33 -1.04 2.53
CA PHE A 40 6.28 -0.47 1.70
C PHE A 40 6.10 1.00 2.02
N ARG A 41 5.79 1.77 0.98
CA ARG A 41 5.34 3.14 1.13
C ARG A 41 3.95 3.22 0.51
N ILE A 42 3.00 3.74 1.28
CA ILE A 42 1.64 3.96 0.85
C ILE A 42 1.42 5.47 0.87
N GLU A 43 1.09 6.05 -0.29
CA GLU A 43 0.84 7.48 -0.41
C GLU A 43 -0.54 7.65 -1.03
N TYR A 44 -1.40 8.44 -0.40
CA TYR A 44 -2.71 8.66 -0.99
C TYR A 44 -3.30 10.01 -0.63
N ILE A 45 -4.20 10.46 -1.50
CA ILE A 45 -5.03 11.65 -1.29
C ILE A 45 -6.44 11.13 -1.01
N PRO A 46 -6.93 11.25 0.23
CA PRO A 46 -8.24 10.69 0.58
C PRO A 46 -9.39 11.48 -0.03
N GLU A 47 -10.51 10.80 -0.33
CA GLU A 47 -11.77 11.43 -0.67
C GLU A 47 -12.60 11.58 0.62
N GLN A 48 -13.42 10.60 0.94
CA GLN A 48 -14.29 10.67 2.11
C GLN A 48 -13.75 9.88 3.32
N ARG A 49 -12.83 8.95 3.10
CA ARG A 49 -12.38 8.02 4.12
C ARG A 49 -10.87 7.90 4.17
N CYS A 50 -10.34 7.80 5.40
CA CYS A 50 -8.93 7.52 5.64
C CYS A 50 -8.79 6.13 6.25
N VAL A 51 -7.70 5.42 5.95
CA VAL A 51 -7.46 4.11 6.54
C VAL A 51 -7.02 4.26 8.00
N GLU A 52 -7.56 3.40 8.86
CA GLU A 52 -7.21 3.38 10.28
C GLU A 52 -5.93 2.57 10.47
N LEU A 53 -4.95 3.14 11.19
CA LEU A 53 -3.58 2.59 11.20
C LEU A 53 -3.44 1.27 11.95
N LYS A 54 -4.21 1.05 13.03
CA LYS A 54 -4.13 -0.23 13.75
C LYS A 54 -4.61 -1.38 12.87
N SER A 55 -5.70 -1.18 12.15
CA SER A 55 -6.21 -2.20 11.23
C SER A 55 -5.23 -2.42 10.08
N LEU A 56 -4.59 -1.36 9.59
CA LEU A 56 -3.58 -1.48 8.55
C LEU A 56 -2.39 -2.30 9.03
N LYS A 57 -1.92 -2.08 10.25
CA LYS A 57 -0.83 -2.86 10.84
C LYS A 57 -1.18 -4.35 10.84
N LEU A 58 -2.37 -4.70 11.30
CA LEU A 58 -2.81 -6.10 11.35
C LEU A 58 -2.98 -6.67 9.95
N TYR A 59 -3.46 -5.86 9.01
CA TYR A 59 -3.58 -6.24 7.61
C TYR A 59 -2.21 -6.58 7.02
N MET A 60 -1.22 -5.70 7.19
CA MET A 60 0.13 -5.93 6.66
C MET A 60 0.76 -7.17 7.30
N TRP A 61 0.57 -7.38 8.60
CA TRP A 61 1.07 -8.57 9.28
C TRP A 61 0.43 -9.86 8.79
N SER A 62 -0.80 -9.80 8.30
CA SER A 62 -1.51 -11.00 7.86
C SER A 62 -0.85 -11.71 6.67
N PHE A 63 0.09 -11.05 5.98
CA PHE A 63 0.81 -11.66 4.86
C PHE A 63 2.01 -12.51 5.27
N ARG A 64 2.37 -12.55 6.55
CA ARG A 64 3.63 -13.16 7.02
C ARG A 64 3.79 -14.61 6.63
N GLU A 65 2.72 -15.35 6.53
CA GLU A 65 2.74 -16.77 6.19
C GLU A 65 2.06 -17.06 4.86
N GLU A 66 1.79 -16.03 4.07
CA GLU A 66 1.20 -16.21 2.75
C GLU A 66 2.27 -16.24 1.66
N GLY A 67 2.18 -17.23 0.78
CA GLY A 67 3.02 -17.28 -0.42
C GLY A 67 2.51 -16.27 -1.43
N ALA A 68 3.37 -15.34 -1.83
CA ALA A 68 2.99 -14.32 -2.81
C ALA A 68 4.22 -13.82 -3.55
N PHE A 69 4.10 -13.70 -4.87
CA PHE A 69 5.11 -13.01 -5.65
C PHE A 69 5.04 -11.52 -5.38
N HIS A 70 6.18 -10.83 -5.55
CA HIS A 70 6.29 -9.40 -5.22
C HIS A 70 5.25 -8.55 -5.97
N GLU A 71 5.05 -8.85 -7.25
CA GLU A 71 4.09 -8.15 -8.09
C GLU A 71 2.66 -8.37 -7.63
N ALA A 72 2.32 -9.60 -7.27
CA ALA A 72 0.97 -9.94 -6.84
C ALA A 72 0.60 -9.30 -5.51
N VAL A 73 1.48 -9.35 -4.52
CA VAL A 73 1.19 -8.81 -3.19
C VAL A 73 1.10 -7.29 -3.22
N THR A 74 1.95 -6.62 -4.01
CA THR A 74 1.91 -5.16 -4.11
C THR A 74 0.60 -4.70 -4.76
N ASN A 75 0.17 -5.37 -5.83
CA ASN A 75 -1.11 -5.05 -6.46
C ASN A 75 -2.29 -5.33 -5.54
N ARG A 76 -2.23 -6.43 -4.78
CA ARG A 76 -3.30 -6.76 -3.84
C ARG A 76 -3.44 -5.72 -2.74
N ILE A 77 -2.33 -5.22 -2.21
CA ILE A 77 -2.37 -4.19 -1.18
C ILE A 77 -3.04 -2.93 -1.72
N LEU A 78 -2.69 -2.51 -2.94
CA LEU A 78 -3.36 -1.36 -3.56
C LEU A 78 -4.86 -1.62 -3.70
N ASP A 79 -5.24 -2.76 -4.25
CA ASP A 79 -6.66 -3.06 -4.50
C ASP A 79 -7.47 -3.09 -3.21
N ASP A 80 -6.96 -3.71 -2.16
CA ASP A 80 -7.66 -3.79 -0.88
C ASP A 80 -7.82 -2.41 -0.23
N LEU A 81 -6.79 -1.57 -0.29
CA LEU A 81 -6.86 -0.21 0.26
C LEU A 81 -7.80 0.68 -0.56
N VAL A 82 -7.76 0.58 -1.88
CA VAL A 82 -8.67 1.34 -2.74
C VAL A 82 -10.11 0.93 -2.47
N ALA A 83 -10.37 -0.36 -2.26
CA ALA A 83 -11.72 -0.85 -2.01
C ALA A 83 -12.36 -0.23 -0.76
N VAL A 84 -11.57 0.06 0.28
CA VAL A 84 -12.13 0.60 1.53
C VAL A 84 -12.06 2.12 1.62
N THR A 85 -11.18 2.78 0.87
CA THR A 85 -11.01 4.23 0.96
C THR A 85 -11.56 5.00 -0.23
N SER A 86 -11.64 4.37 -1.42
CA SER A 86 -12.01 5.04 -2.67
C SER A 86 -11.30 6.38 -2.83
N PRO A 87 -9.96 6.40 -2.82
CA PRO A 87 -9.20 7.65 -2.75
C PRO A 87 -9.23 8.41 -4.08
N ARG A 88 -8.85 9.69 -4.03
CA ARG A 88 -8.61 10.47 -5.25
C ARG A 88 -7.39 9.95 -5.98
N PHE A 89 -6.36 9.57 -5.22
CA PHE A 89 -5.12 9.00 -5.74
C PHE A 89 -4.52 8.08 -4.68
N MET A 90 -3.89 7.00 -5.12
CA MET A 90 -3.09 6.15 -4.23
C MET A 90 -1.91 5.55 -4.99
N ARG A 91 -0.75 5.54 -4.34
CA ARG A 91 0.44 4.86 -4.85
C ARG A 91 0.94 3.92 -3.77
N VAL A 92 1.18 2.67 -4.14
CA VAL A 92 1.82 1.69 -3.26
C VAL A 92 3.15 1.30 -3.89
N SER A 93 4.23 1.47 -3.14
CA SER A 93 5.58 1.13 -3.59
C SER A 93 6.14 0.08 -2.65
N GLY A 94 6.48 -1.09 -3.19
CA GLY A 94 7.12 -2.16 -2.45
C GLY A 94 8.59 -2.26 -2.84
N LYS A 95 9.48 -2.10 -1.85
CA LYS A 95 10.93 -2.30 -2.02
C LYS A 95 11.31 -3.62 -1.38
N PHE A 96 11.58 -4.61 -2.19
CA PHE A 96 11.92 -5.95 -1.71
C PHE A 96 13.41 -6.09 -1.52
N ASN A 97 13.80 -6.67 -0.38
CA ASN A 97 15.21 -6.86 -0.06
C ASN A 97 15.88 -7.78 -1.06
N VAL A 98 17.18 -7.58 -1.25
CA VAL A 98 17.96 -8.35 -2.19
C VAL A 98 17.89 -9.85 -1.89
N ARG A 99 17.69 -10.63 -2.95
CA ARG A 99 17.72 -12.09 -2.89
C ARG A 99 18.43 -12.56 -4.16
N GLY A 100 19.49 -13.37 -3.99
CA GLY A 100 20.25 -13.83 -5.12
C GLY A 100 20.88 -12.72 -5.95
N GLY A 101 21.19 -11.58 -5.33
CA GLY A 101 21.80 -10.44 -6.00
C GLY A 101 20.82 -9.55 -6.75
N ILE A 102 19.50 -9.78 -6.61
CA ILE A 102 18.47 -9.03 -7.35
C ILE A 102 17.65 -8.19 -6.38
N TYR A 103 17.52 -6.90 -6.68
CA TYR A 103 16.59 -5.99 -6.00
C TYR A 103 15.36 -5.82 -6.87
N THR A 104 14.19 -5.80 -6.26
CA THR A 104 12.92 -5.59 -6.97
C THR A 104 12.11 -4.50 -6.30
N ASP A 105 11.74 -3.49 -7.06
CA ASP A 105 10.78 -2.47 -6.64
C ASP A 105 9.53 -2.64 -7.48
N VAL A 106 8.37 -2.67 -6.85
CA VAL A 106 7.09 -2.73 -7.54
C VAL A 106 6.29 -1.51 -7.14
N ILE A 107 5.87 -0.71 -8.11
CA ILE A 107 5.14 0.54 -7.87
C ILE A 107 3.83 0.47 -8.65
N VAL A 108 2.72 0.64 -7.94
CA VAL A 108 1.38 0.60 -8.55
C VAL A 108 0.59 1.83 -8.11
N GLU A 109 -0.26 2.32 -8.99
CA GLU A 109 -1.04 3.54 -8.74
C GLU A 109 -2.50 3.33 -9.07
N HIS A 110 -3.35 4.07 -8.38
CA HIS A 110 -4.77 4.19 -8.66
C HIS A 110 -5.15 5.68 -8.67
N GLN A 111 -6.01 6.06 -9.59
CA GLN A 111 -6.49 7.43 -9.71
C GLN A 111 -8.00 7.39 -9.91
N ALA A 112 -8.72 8.19 -9.13
CA ALA A 112 -10.17 8.28 -9.27
C ALA A 112 -10.53 8.89 -10.62
N GLU A 113 -11.63 8.42 -11.20
CA GLU A 113 -12.13 8.95 -12.46
C GLU A 113 -12.44 10.45 -12.30
N GLY A 114 -11.95 11.26 -13.22
CA GLY A 114 -12.18 12.70 -13.21
C GLY A 114 -11.28 13.51 -12.31
N TRP A 115 -10.44 12.88 -11.50
CA TRP A 115 -9.48 13.62 -10.66
C TRP A 115 -8.25 13.98 -11.48
N GLU A 116 -7.81 15.24 -11.36
CA GLU A 116 -6.63 15.72 -12.09
C GLU A 116 -5.40 15.66 -11.18
N PRO A 117 -4.27 15.09 -11.67
CA PRO A 117 -3.04 15.04 -10.88
C PRO A 117 -2.55 16.42 -10.48
N THR A 118 -2.06 16.53 -9.23
CA THR A 118 -1.47 17.75 -8.68
C THR A 118 0.00 17.50 -8.39
N ASP A 119 0.72 18.58 -8.01
CA ASP A 119 2.13 18.45 -7.65
C ASP A 119 2.35 17.60 -6.39
N LEU A 120 1.33 17.43 -5.58
CA LEU A 120 1.41 16.59 -4.37
C LEU A 120 1.82 15.16 -4.66
N VAL A 121 1.40 14.60 -5.80
CA VAL A 121 1.72 13.21 -6.15
C VAL A 121 3.17 13.04 -6.65
N ARG A 122 3.89 14.14 -6.84
CA ARG A 122 5.28 14.14 -7.30
C ARG A 122 6.29 14.39 -6.18
N LEU A 123 5.82 14.57 -4.97
CA LEU A 123 6.72 14.80 -3.84
C LEU A 123 7.58 13.56 -3.57
N PRO A 124 8.88 13.73 -3.30
CA PRO A 124 9.78 12.62 -3.02
C PRO A 124 9.49 11.91 -1.69
#